data_8cd97e432503d35ebc388a5dd2d3fb39
#
_entry.id   8cd97e432503d35ebc388a5dd2d3fb39
#
_cell.length_a   1.000
_cell.length_b   1.000
_cell.length_c   1.000
_cell.angle_alpha   90.00
_cell.angle_beta   90.00
_cell.angle_gamma   90.00
#
_symmetry.space_group_name_H-M   'P 1'
#
loop_
_entity.id
_entity.type
_entity.pdbx_description
1 polymer ?
#
loop_
_entity_poly.entity_id
_entity_poly.type
_entity_poly.pdbx_seq_one_letter_code
_entity_poly.pdbx_strand_id
1 'polypeptide(L)'
;TDYCAEGNIVDEERYAYTDYGVLSSLKSNKHGVEKEKQFKYANSFTDAVSVKMKGKYMVGMPIEHVELSAGKVVNASKTEYKDTLNMILPKRTLRFNSTTPKTLADYAGAYVQDIWFGKYTSRGRLLGYIRNNLPVSFLWAYNNLYPVAKIEGKTYEAVEKISSASISQLPANAN
;
A
#
# COMPACT_ATOMS: atom_id res chain seq x y z
N THR A 1 30.24 20.27 45.03
CA THR A 1 28.89 19.82 44.64
C THR A 1 28.65 20.34 43.24
N ASP A 2 29.05 19.54 42.23
CA ASP A 2 28.79 19.85 40.83
C ASP A 2 27.31 19.60 40.54
N TYR A 3 26.56 20.68 40.43
CA TYR A 3 25.25 20.62 39.81
C TYR A 3 25.46 20.35 38.31
N CYS A 4 25.21 19.13 37.87
CA CYS A 4 25.01 18.86 36.46
C CYS A 4 23.84 19.75 35.98
N ALA A 5 24.11 20.70 35.10
CA ALA A 5 23.08 21.42 34.39
C ALA A 5 22.33 20.38 33.57
N GLU A 6 21.19 19.91 34.06
CA GLU A 6 20.26 19.11 33.26
C GLU A 6 19.81 19.98 32.09
N GLY A 7 20.42 19.75 30.93
CA GLY A 7 19.96 20.36 29.69
C GLY A 7 18.54 19.91 29.47
N ASN A 8 17.60 20.85 29.36
CA ASN A 8 16.23 20.54 28.99
C ASN A 8 16.20 19.76 27.67
N ILE A 9 15.82 18.48 27.74
CA ILE A 9 15.57 17.69 26.56
C ILE A 9 14.25 18.19 25.98
N VAL A 10 14.32 18.95 24.90
CA VAL A 10 13.13 19.41 24.17
C VAL A 10 12.81 18.39 23.08
N ASP A 11 11.73 17.65 23.25
CA ASP A 11 11.14 16.85 22.19
C ASP A 11 10.22 17.76 21.37
N GLU A 12 10.51 17.92 20.10
CA GLU A 12 9.76 18.78 19.18
C GLU A 12 9.13 17.94 18.07
N GLU A 13 7.86 18.20 17.78
CA GLU A 13 7.16 17.63 16.62
C GLU A 13 6.61 18.74 15.74
N ARG A 14 6.85 18.63 14.44
CA ARG A 14 6.36 19.58 13.43
C ARG A 14 5.55 18.84 12.39
N TYR A 15 4.37 19.38 12.09
CA TYR A 15 3.44 18.82 11.11
C TYR A 15 3.31 19.78 9.92
N ALA A 16 3.32 19.26 8.70
CA ALA A 16 2.97 19.99 7.50
C ALA A 16 1.80 19.31 6.79
N TYR A 17 1.01 20.09 6.09
CA TYR A 17 -0.19 19.63 5.41
C TYR A 17 -0.18 20.06 3.94
N THR A 18 -0.88 19.33 3.10
CA THR A 18 -1.15 19.71 1.71
C THR A 18 -2.25 20.76 1.64
N ASP A 19 -2.46 21.36 0.47
CA ASP A 19 -3.59 22.29 0.21
C ASP A 19 -4.97 21.62 0.42
N TYR A 20 -5.02 20.29 0.44
CA TYR A 20 -6.25 19.52 0.75
C TYR A 20 -6.41 19.19 2.25
N GLY A 21 -5.57 19.73 3.11
CA GLY A 21 -5.62 19.52 4.56
C GLY A 21 -5.18 18.13 5.02
N VAL A 22 -4.53 17.33 4.16
CA VAL A 22 -3.98 16.01 4.55
C VAL A 22 -2.52 16.15 4.93
N LEU A 23 -2.07 15.34 5.91
CA LEU A 23 -0.71 15.37 6.45
C LEU A 23 0.31 15.05 5.35
N SER A 24 1.21 15.99 5.04
CA SER A 24 2.29 15.79 4.06
C SER A 24 3.62 15.41 4.70
N SER A 25 3.91 15.91 5.90
CA SER A 25 5.07 15.45 6.65
C SER A 25 4.89 15.59 8.17
N LEU A 26 5.60 14.75 8.89
CA LEU A 26 5.80 14.81 10.32
C LEU A 26 7.30 14.74 10.60
N LYS A 27 7.85 15.79 11.21
CA LYS A 27 9.22 15.82 11.70
C LYS A 27 9.21 15.72 13.21
N SER A 28 10.11 14.94 13.75
CA SER A 28 10.35 14.85 15.21
C SER A 28 11.84 14.86 15.50
N ASN A 29 12.21 15.57 16.54
CA ASN A 29 13.56 15.53 17.09
C ASN A 29 13.46 14.98 18.52
N LYS A 30 13.98 13.78 18.72
CA LYS A 30 14.01 13.11 20.02
C LYS A 30 15.45 12.75 20.37
N HIS A 31 15.92 13.26 21.50
CA HIS A 31 17.30 13.04 21.96
C HIS A 31 18.37 13.38 20.91
N GLY A 32 18.17 14.47 20.14
CA GLY A 32 19.09 14.90 19.10
C GLY A 32 19.05 14.08 17.81
N VAL A 33 18.16 13.10 17.69
CA VAL A 33 17.95 12.33 16.45
C VAL A 33 16.73 12.87 15.71
N GLU A 34 16.97 13.47 14.55
CA GLU A 34 15.91 13.91 13.66
C GLU A 34 15.32 12.73 12.89
N LYS A 35 14.00 12.58 12.99
CA LYS A 35 13.21 11.64 12.19
C LYS A 35 12.15 12.41 11.41
N GLU A 36 11.90 11.99 10.18
CA GLU A 36 10.88 12.58 9.33
C GLU A 36 10.07 11.48 8.66
N LYS A 37 8.75 11.67 8.61
CA LYS A 37 7.84 10.88 7.77
C LYS A 37 7.25 11.79 6.71
N GLN A 38 7.32 11.38 5.46
CA GLN A 38 6.75 12.11 4.33
C GLN A 38 5.67 11.26 3.67
N PHE A 39 4.58 11.91 3.28
CA PHE A 39 3.45 11.27 2.60
C PHE A 39 3.21 11.97 1.28
N LYS A 40 3.13 11.20 0.19
CA LYS A 40 2.77 11.71 -1.13
C LYS A 40 1.42 11.13 -1.54
N TYR A 41 0.61 11.99 -2.10
CA TYR A 41 -0.77 11.70 -2.51
C TYR A 41 -0.91 11.88 -4.03
N ALA A 42 -2.09 11.69 -4.57
CA ALA A 42 -2.35 11.84 -6.00
C ALA A 42 -1.94 13.21 -6.59
N ASN A 43 -1.99 14.28 -5.78
CA ASN A 43 -1.55 15.62 -6.16
C ASN A 43 -0.03 15.76 -6.34
N SER A 44 0.76 14.83 -5.79
CA SER A 44 2.22 14.81 -5.93
C SER A 44 2.70 14.13 -7.21
N PHE A 45 1.79 13.59 -8.03
CA PHE A 45 2.12 12.82 -9.24
C PHE A 45 1.37 13.37 -10.45
N THR A 46 1.93 13.14 -11.65
CA THR A 46 1.40 13.64 -12.93
C THR A 46 0.95 12.55 -13.89
N ASP A 47 1.09 11.27 -13.49
CA ASP A 47 0.63 10.15 -14.31
C ASP A 47 -0.90 10.13 -14.45
N ALA A 48 -1.39 9.48 -15.51
CA ALA A 48 -2.81 9.47 -15.86
C ALA A 48 -3.72 8.92 -14.74
N VAL A 49 -3.24 7.94 -13.97
CA VAL A 49 -4.02 7.34 -12.87
C VAL A 49 -4.13 8.34 -11.72
N SER A 50 -3.03 8.99 -11.34
CA SER A 50 -3.02 10.02 -10.31
C SER A 50 -3.86 11.24 -10.68
N VAL A 51 -3.85 11.66 -11.96
CA VAL A 51 -4.75 12.70 -12.47
C VAL A 51 -6.22 12.29 -12.31
N LYS A 52 -6.55 11.05 -12.65
CA LYS A 52 -7.92 10.52 -12.50
C LYS A 52 -8.31 10.37 -11.03
N MET A 53 -7.39 10.01 -10.14
CA MET A 53 -7.62 9.99 -8.68
C MET A 53 -8.01 11.38 -8.17
N LYS A 54 -7.29 12.43 -8.59
CA LYS A 54 -7.64 13.81 -8.25
C LYS A 54 -9.05 14.18 -8.72
N GLY A 55 -9.40 13.85 -9.95
CA GLY A 55 -10.73 14.10 -10.50
C GLY A 55 -11.86 13.34 -9.78
N LYS A 56 -11.52 12.25 -9.09
CA LYS A 56 -12.45 11.48 -8.23
C LYS A 56 -12.35 11.83 -6.75
N TYR A 57 -11.68 12.91 -6.39
CA TYR A 57 -11.46 13.35 -5.01
C TYR A 57 -10.76 12.32 -4.10
N MET A 58 -9.98 11.42 -4.67
CA MET A 58 -9.17 10.43 -3.94
C MET A 58 -7.83 11.05 -3.50
N VAL A 59 -7.88 12.21 -2.85
CA VAL A 59 -6.71 13.02 -2.50
C VAL A 59 -6.16 12.73 -1.10
N GLY A 60 -6.93 12.04 -0.26
CA GLY A 60 -6.54 11.67 1.10
C GLY A 60 -5.89 10.30 1.24
N MET A 61 -5.74 9.53 0.16
CA MET A 61 -5.08 8.23 0.18
C MET A 61 -3.57 8.39 -0.08
N PRO A 62 -2.69 8.02 0.87
CA PRO A 62 -1.25 8.06 0.63
C PRO A 62 -0.87 7.07 -0.47
N ILE A 63 -0.19 7.55 -1.51
CA ILE A 63 0.39 6.73 -2.58
C ILE A 63 1.79 6.27 -2.19
N GLU A 64 2.55 7.15 -1.55
CA GLU A 64 3.91 6.86 -1.12
C GLU A 64 4.13 7.40 0.30
N HIS A 65 4.81 6.61 1.11
CA HIS A 65 5.26 6.94 2.45
C HIS A 65 6.77 6.73 2.53
N VAL A 66 7.48 7.72 3.05
CA VAL A 66 8.95 7.70 3.20
C VAL A 66 9.31 8.06 4.62
N GLU A 67 10.16 7.26 5.25
CA GLU A 67 10.71 7.52 6.58
C GLU A 67 12.20 7.85 6.47
N LEU A 68 12.58 8.96 7.08
CA LEU A 68 13.97 9.40 7.15
C LEU A 68 14.46 9.38 8.60
N SER A 69 15.75 9.11 8.74
CA SER A 69 16.50 9.28 9.98
C SER A 69 17.80 10.00 9.65
N ALA A 70 18.09 11.10 10.35
CA ALA A 70 19.24 11.97 10.07
C ALA A 70 19.37 12.33 8.57
N GLY A 71 18.25 12.70 7.92
CA GLY A 71 18.20 13.09 6.51
C GLY A 71 18.36 11.95 5.49
N LYS A 72 18.46 10.69 5.93
CA LYS A 72 18.57 9.51 5.07
C LYS A 72 17.31 8.68 5.11
N VAL A 73 16.87 8.16 3.95
CA VAL A 73 15.75 7.25 3.84
C VAL A 73 16.13 5.89 4.43
N VAL A 74 15.39 5.48 5.44
CA VAL A 74 15.56 4.20 6.15
C VAL A 74 14.42 3.24 5.87
N ASN A 75 13.24 3.75 5.47
CA ASN A 75 12.09 2.95 5.07
C ASN A 75 11.25 3.73 4.06
N ALA A 76 10.63 3.03 3.13
CA ALA A 76 9.64 3.62 2.24
C ALA A 76 8.69 2.53 1.68
N SER A 77 7.47 2.93 1.40
CA SER A 77 6.48 2.09 0.72
C SER A 77 5.71 2.91 -0.30
N LYS A 78 5.31 2.26 -1.40
CA LYS A 78 4.53 2.88 -2.46
C LYS A 78 3.47 1.93 -2.96
N THR A 79 2.24 2.42 -3.15
CA THR A 79 1.16 1.71 -3.82
C THR A 79 0.97 2.27 -5.21
N GLU A 80 1.14 1.44 -6.22
CA GLU A 80 0.74 1.77 -7.59
C GLU A 80 -0.70 1.35 -7.81
N TYR A 81 -1.45 2.21 -8.48
CA TYR A 81 -2.85 1.98 -8.80
C TYR A 81 -3.02 1.72 -10.29
N LYS A 82 -4.13 1.11 -10.67
CA LYS A 82 -4.59 0.93 -12.06
C LYS A 82 -6.02 1.41 -12.20
N ASP A 83 -6.30 1.99 -13.37
CA ASP A 83 -7.65 2.30 -13.80
C ASP A 83 -8.24 1.06 -14.50
N THR A 84 -9.22 0.46 -13.90
CA THR A 84 -9.88 -0.76 -14.42
C THR A 84 -11.30 -0.84 -13.90
N LEU A 85 -12.20 -1.41 -14.67
CA LEU A 85 -13.61 -1.59 -14.27
C LEU A 85 -14.28 -0.26 -13.83
N ASN A 86 -13.92 0.86 -14.45
CA ASN A 86 -14.32 2.21 -14.02
C ASN A 86 -13.92 2.60 -12.58
N MET A 87 -13.01 1.86 -11.99
CA MET A 87 -12.50 2.06 -10.63
C MET A 87 -11.00 2.24 -10.63
N ILE A 88 -10.51 2.99 -9.67
CA ILE A 88 -9.08 3.06 -9.37
C ILE A 88 -8.80 2.01 -8.28
N LEU A 89 -8.05 0.99 -8.65
CA LEU A 89 -7.77 -0.15 -7.77
C LEU A 89 -6.26 -0.34 -7.62
N PRO A 90 -5.77 -0.86 -6.48
CA PRO A 90 -4.37 -1.19 -6.30
C PRO A 90 -3.88 -2.14 -7.39
N LYS A 91 -2.69 -1.88 -7.94
CA LYS A 91 -1.99 -2.75 -8.90
C LYS A 91 -0.91 -3.56 -8.20
N ARG A 92 -0.09 -2.88 -7.43
CA ARG A 92 0.97 -3.50 -6.61
C ARG A 92 1.39 -2.57 -5.48
N THR A 93 1.97 -3.14 -4.45
CA THR A 93 2.76 -2.38 -3.47
C THR A 93 4.23 -2.65 -3.67
N LEU A 94 5.00 -1.61 -3.44
CA LEU A 94 6.45 -1.62 -3.46
C LEU A 94 6.94 -1.30 -2.04
N ARG A 95 8.02 -1.94 -1.61
CA ARG A 95 8.70 -1.63 -0.36
C ARG A 95 10.15 -1.27 -0.62
N PHE A 96 10.68 -0.40 0.19
CA PHE A 96 12.09 -0.09 0.20
C PHE A 96 12.90 -1.32 0.64
N ASN A 97 13.95 -1.65 -0.11
CA ASN A 97 14.82 -2.78 0.17
C ASN A 97 16.27 -2.37 -0.10
N SER A 98 16.92 -1.82 0.89
CA SER A 98 18.32 -1.45 0.84
C SER A 98 18.98 -1.80 2.17
N THR A 99 20.17 -2.33 2.13
CA THR A 99 21.00 -2.61 3.31
C THR A 99 21.66 -1.36 3.89
N THR A 100 21.64 -0.26 3.12
CA THR A 100 22.20 1.04 3.53
C THR A 100 21.17 2.15 3.35
N PRO A 101 21.14 3.13 4.25
CA PRO A 101 20.30 4.31 4.09
C PRO A 101 20.59 5.04 2.77
N LYS A 102 19.56 5.50 2.07
CA LYS A 102 19.65 6.19 0.79
C LYS A 102 19.32 7.68 0.94
N THR A 103 19.76 8.48 -0.03
CA THR A 103 19.31 9.87 -0.14
C THR A 103 17.88 9.93 -0.71
N LEU A 104 17.20 11.07 -0.54
CA LEU A 104 15.91 11.31 -1.21
C LEU A 104 16.01 11.31 -2.75
N ALA A 105 17.20 11.51 -3.32
CA ALA A 105 17.41 11.43 -4.76
C ALA A 105 17.47 9.96 -5.27
N ASP A 106 17.99 9.03 -4.44
CA ASP A 106 18.40 7.69 -4.91
C ASP A 106 17.48 6.56 -4.39
N TYR A 107 16.63 6.82 -3.39
CA TYR A 107 15.86 5.75 -2.74
C TYR A 107 14.86 5.06 -3.67
N ALA A 108 14.37 5.76 -4.69
CA ALA A 108 13.38 5.20 -5.62
C ALA A 108 13.91 3.99 -6.40
N GLY A 109 15.24 3.92 -6.65
CA GLY A 109 15.90 2.77 -7.27
C GLY A 109 15.99 1.53 -6.37
N ALA A 110 15.72 1.66 -5.06
CA ALA A 110 15.76 0.57 -4.11
C ALA A 110 14.37 -0.04 -3.82
N TYR A 111 13.34 0.32 -4.58
CA TYR A 111 12.03 -0.31 -4.45
C TYR A 111 12.03 -1.71 -5.05
N VAL A 112 11.48 -2.66 -4.29
CA VAL A 112 11.15 -4.01 -4.77
C VAL A 112 9.66 -4.25 -4.60
N GLN A 113 9.10 -5.12 -5.44
CA GLN A 113 7.70 -5.51 -5.32
C GLN A 113 7.47 -6.30 -4.03
N ASP A 114 6.50 -5.89 -3.22
CA ASP A 114 6.03 -6.62 -2.04
C ASP A 114 4.78 -7.46 -2.38
N ILE A 115 3.74 -6.80 -2.88
CA ILE A 115 2.48 -7.45 -3.23
C ILE A 115 2.11 -7.10 -4.67
N TRP A 116 1.69 -8.10 -5.42
CA TRP A 116 1.03 -7.96 -6.71
C TRP A 116 -0.45 -8.28 -6.56
N PHE A 117 -1.32 -7.32 -6.83
CA PHE A 117 -2.76 -7.52 -6.85
C PHE A 117 -3.20 -7.99 -8.23
N GLY A 118 -3.65 -9.23 -8.33
CA GLY A 118 -4.00 -9.88 -9.58
C GLY A 118 -5.33 -9.37 -10.17
N LYS A 119 -6.39 -10.08 -9.90
CA LYS A 119 -7.72 -9.82 -10.43
C LYS A 119 -8.68 -9.23 -9.40
N TYR A 120 -9.71 -8.59 -9.91
CA TYR A 120 -10.81 -8.03 -9.14
C TYR A 120 -12.14 -8.47 -9.76
N THR A 121 -13.17 -8.57 -8.94
CA THR A 121 -14.54 -8.73 -9.42
C THR A 121 -15.02 -7.43 -10.10
N SER A 122 -16.13 -7.49 -10.82
CA SER A 122 -16.77 -6.28 -11.39
C SER A 122 -17.16 -5.23 -10.36
N ARG A 123 -17.23 -5.60 -9.08
CA ARG A 123 -17.48 -4.70 -7.95
C ARG A 123 -16.21 -4.23 -7.24
N GLY A 124 -15.02 -4.50 -7.79
CA GLY A 124 -13.74 -4.09 -7.20
C GLY A 124 -13.30 -4.91 -6.00
N ARG A 125 -13.88 -6.09 -5.77
CA ARG A 125 -13.42 -7.00 -4.72
C ARG A 125 -12.20 -7.78 -5.21
N LEU A 126 -11.16 -7.87 -4.38
CA LEU A 126 -9.93 -8.56 -4.72
C LEU A 126 -10.17 -10.07 -4.82
N LEU A 127 -9.82 -10.68 -5.97
CA LEU A 127 -9.90 -12.12 -6.19
C LEU A 127 -8.61 -12.85 -5.83
N GLY A 128 -7.48 -12.17 -5.85
CA GLY A 128 -6.22 -12.75 -5.43
C GLY A 128 -5.05 -11.80 -5.52
N TYR A 129 -4.00 -12.14 -4.77
CA TYR A 129 -2.72 -11.43 -4.79
C TYR A 129 -1.56 -12.42 -4.72
N ILE A 130 -0.37 -11.94 -5.06
CA ILE A 130 0.88 -12.69 -4.89
C ILE A 130 1.79 -11.88 -3.96
N ARG A 131 2.31 -12.52 -2.92
CA ARG A 131 3.31 -11.96 -2.01
C ARG A 131 4.43 -12.97 -1.80
N ASN A 132 5.68 -12.56 -1.98
CA ASN A 132 6.85 -13.45 -1.86
C ASN A 132 6.69 -14.73 -2.69
N ASN A 133 6.21 -14.62 -3.93
CA ASN A 133 5.89 -15.74 -4.83
C ASN A 133 4.80 -16.70 -4.33
N LEU A 134 4.15 -16.39 -3.20
CA LEU A 134 3.03 -17.17 -2.68
C LEU A 134 1.71 -16.53 -3.15
N PRO A 135 0.95 -17.22 -4.02
CA PRO A 135 -0.37 -16.75 -4.43
C PRO A 135 -1.38 -16.98 -3.30
N VAL A 136 -2.28 -16.04 -3.15
CA VAL A 136 -3.43 -16.11 -2.26
C VAL A 136 -4.67 -15.73 -3.05
N SER A 137 -5.72 -16.51 -2.93
CA SER A 137 -6.99 -16.33 -3.64
C SER A 137 -8.15 -16.22 -2.67
N PHE A 138 -9.17 -15.47 -3.08
CA PHE A 138 -10.41 -15.30 -2.33
C PHE A 138 -11.59 -15.79 -3.17
N LEU A 139 -12.44 -16.59 -2.56
CA LEU A 139 -13.77 -16.90 -3.09
C LEU A 139 -14.78 -15.99 -2.45
N TRP A 140 -15.68 -15.49 -3.28
CA TRP A 140 -16.74 -14.56 -2.89
C TRP A 140 -18.11 -15.20 -3.21
N ALA A 141 -19.05 -15.09 -2.29
CA ALA A 141 -20.43 -15.51 -2.47
C ALA A 141 -21.40 -14.33 -2.34
N TYR A 142 -22.68 -14.63 -2.48
CA TYR A 142 -23.77 -13.67 -2.40
C TYR A 142 -23.53 -12.46 -3.31
N ASN A 143 -23.31 -12.75 -4.59
CA ASN A 143 -23.07 -11.73 -5.61
C ASN A 143 -21.82 -10.87 -5.32
N ASN A 144 -20.75 -11.51 -4.85
CA ASN A 144 -19.47 -10.88 -4.46
C ASN A 144 -19.58 -9.92 -3.27
N LEU A 145 -20.51 -10.14 -2.36
CA LEU A 145 -20.65 -9.31 -1.16
C LEU A 145 -19.78 -9.80 -0.01
N TYR A 146 -19.65 -11.12 0.17
CA TYR A 146 -18.93 -11.70 1.31
C TYR A 146 -17.83 -12.64 0.85
N PRO A 147 -16.61 -12.54 1.43
CA PRO A 147 -15.57 -13.53 1.22
C PRO A 147 -15.96 -14.81 1.99
N VAL A 148 -15.99 -15.94 1.31
CA VAL A 148 -16.34 -17.24 1.89
C VAL A 148 -15.14 -18.15 2.07
N ALA A 149 -14.04 -17.91 1.34
CA ALA A 149 -12.81 -18.66 1.52
C ALA A 149 -11.59 -17.82 1.15
N LYS A 150 -10.49 -18.04 1.89
CA LYS A 150 -9.13 -17.62 1.56
C LYS A 150 -8.32 -18.89 1.31
N ILE A 151 -7.65 -18.97 0.17
CA ILE A 151 -6.88 -20.13 -0.27
C ILE A 151 -5.45 -19.69 -0.54
N GLU A 152 -4.49 -20.29 0.15
CA GLU A 152 -3.06 -20.02 0.00
C GLU A 152 -2.40 -21.05 -0.90
N GLY A 153 -1.37 -20.63 -1.65
CA GLY A 153 -0.60 -21.50 -2.54
C GLY A 153 -1.25 -21.79 -3.90
N LYS A 154 -2.41 -21.19 -4.20
CA LYS A 154 -3.09 -21.34 -5.49
C LYS A 154 -3.51 -19.99 -6.04
N THR A 155 -3.36 -19.81 -7.36
CA THR A 155 -3.89 -18.62 -8.06
C THR A 155 -5.40 -18.72 -8.18
N TYR A 156 -6.05 -17.56 -8.35
CA TYR A 156 -7.51 -17.51 -8.53
C TYR A 156 -7.99 -18.38 -9.69
N GLU A 157 -7.27 -18.37 -10.82
CA GLU A 157 -7.61 -19.17 -12.00
C GLU A 157 -7.57 -20.67 -11.71
N ALA A 158 -6.62 -21.12 -10.90
CA ALA A 158 -6.54 -22.52 -10.49
C ALA A 158 -7.70 -22.91 -9.56
N VAL A 159 -8.06 -22.02 -8.62
CA VAL A 159 -9.19 -22.22 -7.72
C VAL A 159 -10.52 -22.21 -8.46
N GLU A 160 -10.72 -21.26 -9.38
CA GLU A 160 -11.93 -21.15 -10.20
C GLU A 160 -12.18 -22.41 -11.05
N LYS A 161 -11.11 -22.98 -11.64
CA LYS A 161 -11.21 -24.27 -12.38
C LYS A 161 -11.66 -25.43 -11.49
N ILE A 162 -11.15 -25.51 -10.27
CA ILE A 162 -11.52 -26.58 -9.33
C ILE A 162 -12.97 -26.42 -8.91
N SER A 163 -13.39 -25.19 -8.55
CA SER A 163 -14.76 -24.94 -8.10
C SER A 163 -15.79 -25.17 -9.20
N SER A 164 -15.50 -24.76 -10.44
CA SER A 164 -16.40 -25.02 -11.59
C SER A 164 -16.48 -26.49 -11.95
N ALA A 165 -15.38 -27.23 -11.88
CA ALA A 165 -15.39 -28.68 -12.10
C ALA A 165 -16.20 -29.43 -11.02
N SER A 166 -16.10 -29.00 -9.75
CA SER A 166 -16.85 -29.58 -8.64
C SER A 166 -18.36 -29.32 -8.75
N ILE A 167 -18.74 -28.13 -9.17
CA ILE A 167 -20.17 -27.77 -9.38
C ILE A 167 -20.77 -28.55 -10.54
N SER A 168 -20.01 -28.80 -11.61
CA SER A 168 -20.48 -29.59 -12.76
C SER A 168 -20.67 -31.10 -12.46
N GLN A 169 -20.10 -31.57 -11.34
CA GLN A 169 -20.23 -32.97 -10.88
C GLN A 169 -21.38 -33.18 -9.88
N LEU A 170 -22.02 -32.10 -9.41
CA LEU A 170 -23.20 -32.25 -8.57
C LEU A 170 -24.38 -32.77 -9.43
N PRO A 171 -25.07 -33.84 -9.00
CA PRO A 171 -26.23 -34.33 -9.73
C PRO A 171 -27.28 -33.22 -9.85
N ALA A 172 -27.88 -33.10 -11.03
CA ALA A 172 -28.87 -32.06 -11.35
C ALA A 172 -30.17 -32.14 -10.51
N ASN A 173 -30.27 -33.10 -9.59
CA ASN A 173 -31.45 -33.39 -8.76
C ASN A 173 -31.07 -33.38 -7.28
N ALA A 174 -30.80 -32.22 -6.73
CA ALA A 174 -30.86 -31.96 -5.31
C ALA A 174 -31.87 -30.80 -5.10
N ASN A 175 -33.14 -31.13 -5.35
CA ASN A 175 -34.31 -30.39 -4.89
C ASN A 175 -34.91 -31.13 -3.69
#